data_d9a84c00b9c2a422cd4be90847e5aef6
#
_entry.id   d9a84c00b9c2a422cd4be90847e5aef6
#
_cell.length_a   1.000
_cell.length_b   1.000
_cell.length_c   1.000
_cell.angle_alpha   90.00
_cell.angle_beta   90.00
_cell.angle_gamma   90.00
#
_symmetry.space_group_name_H-M   'P 1'
#
loop_
_entity.id
_entity.type
_entity.pdbx_description
1 polymer ?
#
loop_
_entity_poly.entity_id
_entity_poly.type
_entity_poly.pdbx_seq_one_letter_code
_entity_poly.pdbx_strand_id
1 'polypeptide(L)'
;MNVPEKYKEYDELLKTKLDDYRYIHSLGVAKSARHLAELYGADPEKAYFAGLLHDVMKNAAPEEQLQMIKKADIMLSPSERLNRKLWHAIAGAAFLKLELHITDEDIIGAVRWHTTGKANMTQLEKIVYLADFISEDRKYPDVDKVRELSEQSIESAMLYTQRYCISKLLADG
;
A
#
# COMPACT_ATOMS: atom_id res chain seq x y z
N MET A 1 -0.21 -14.52 -13.74
CA MET A 1 1.02 -13.71 -13.51
C MET A 1 1.94 -14.52 -12.61
N ASN A 2 3.22 -14.67 -12.96
CA ASN A 2 4.12 -15.43 -12.09
C ASN A 2 4.82 -14.50 -11.09
N VAL A 3 4.63 -14.76 -9.80
CA VAL A 3 5.41 -14.13 -8.73
C VAL A 3 6.84 -14.70 -8.76
N PRO A 4 7.90 -13.89 -8.59
CA PRO A 4 9.25 -14.37 -8.50
C PRO A 4 9.42 -15.47 -7.43
N GLU A 5 10.20 -16.50 -7.71
CA GLU A 5 10.34 -17.68 -6.83
C GLU A 5 10.73 -17.32 -5.39
N LYS A 6 11.55 -16.29 -5.20
CA LYS A 6 11.94 -15.79 -3.87
C LYS A 6 10.79 -15.24 -3.03
N TYR A 7 9.62 -14.93 -3.63
CA TYR A 7 8.43 -14.45 -2.94
C TYR A 7 7.28 -15.45 -2.92
N LYS A 8 7.53 -16.70 -3.28
CA LYS A 8 6.52 -17.74 -3.41
C LYS A 8 5.77 -18.03 -2.10
N GLU A 9 6.47 -18.04 -0.98
CA GLU A 9 5.83 -18.23 0.34
C GLU A 9 4.83 -17.09 0.67
N TYR A 10 5.17 -15.85 0.29
CA TYR A 10 4.27 -14.69 0.47
C TYR A 10 3.10 -14.73 -0.52
N ASP A 11 3.32 -15.21 -1.73
CA ASP A 11 2.28 -15.45 -2.73
C ASP A 11 1.24 -16.45 -2.21
N GLU A 12 1.68 -17.58 -1.69
CA GLU A 12 0.78 -18.58 -1.09
C GLU A 12 0.05 -18.03 0.16
N LEU A 13 0.74 -17.27 0.99
CA LEU A 13 0.12 -16.59 2.12
C LEU A 13 -0.99 -15.63 1.66
N LEU A 14 -0.74 -14.79 0.67
CA LEU A 14 -1.73 -13.82 0.16
C LEU A 14 -2.97 -14.51 -0.39
N LYS A 15 -2.83 -15.64 -1.08
CA LYS A 15 -3.98 -16.46 -1.56
C LYS A 15 -4.85 -16.97 -0.42
N THR A 16 -4.31 -17.15 0.78
CA THR A 16 -5.10 -17.55 1.97
C THR A 16 -5.76 -16.37 2.67
N LYS A 17 -5.21 -15.17 2.54
CA LYS A 17 -5.65 -13.97 3.26
C LYS A 17 -6.53 -13.03 2.46
N LEU A 18 -6.41 -13.06 1.14
CA LEU A 18 -7.11 -12.13 0.24
C LEU A 18 -8.11 -12.86 -0.64
N ASP A 19 -9.20 -12.18 -0.96
CA ASP A 19 -10.08 -12.60 -2.05
C ASP A 19 -9.38 -12.44 -3.41
N ASP A 20 -9.94 -13.06 -4.45
CA ASP A 20 -9.34 -13.08 -5.80
C ASP A 20 -9.08 -11.66 -6.34
N TYR A 21 -10.01 -10.73 -6.10
CA TYR A 21 -9.85 -9.35 -6.55
C TYR A 21 -8.66 -8.67 -5.86
N ARG A 22 -8.58 -8.77 -4.54
CA ARG A 22 -7.50 -8.17 -3.76
C ARG A 22 -6.14 -8.81 -4.04
N TYR A 23 -6.13 -10.12 -4.24
CA TYR A 23 -4.92 -10.82 -4.65
C TYR A 23 -4.40 -10.31 -6.02
N ILE A 24 -5.28 -10.24 -7.04
CA ILE A 24 -4.90 -9.71 -8.37
C ILE A 24 -4.45 -8.27 -8.28
N HIS A 25 -5.15 -7.44 -7.50
CA HIS A 25 -4.77 -6.05 -7.22
C HIS A 25 -3.36 -5.97 -6.61
N SER A 26 -3.04 -6.76 -5.59
CA SER A 26 -1.71 -6.78 -4.97
C SER A 26 -0.61 -7.13 -5.96
N LEU A 27 -0.86 -8.05 -6.89
CA LEU A 27 0.08 -8.35 -7.98
C LEU A 27 0.27 -7.16 -8.93
N GLY A 28 -0.80 -6.45 -9.24
CA GLY A 28 -0.77 -5.22 -10.05
C GLY A 28 0.04 -4.12 -9.38
N VAL A 29 -0.22 -3.88 -8.09
CA VAL A 29 0.52 -2.88 -7.28
C VAL A 29 2.00 -3.22 -7.18
N ALA A 30 2.35 -4.50 -6.95
CA ALA A 30 3.75 -4.94 -6.92
C ALA A 30 4.51 -4.60 -8.21
N LYS A 31 3.89 -4.81 -9.38
CA LYS A 31 4.48 -4.47 -10.68
C LYS A 31 4.63 -2.97 -10.87
N SER A 32 3.57 -2.21 -10.57
CA SER A 32 3.61 -0.76 -10.67
C SER A 32 4.65 -0.16 -9.74
N ALA A 33 4.79 -0.68 -8.53
CA ALA A 33 5.80 -0.24 -7.57
C ALA A 33 7.23 -0.53 -8.06
N ARG A 34 7.48 -1.72 -8.63
CA ARG A 34 8.77 -2.05 -9.26
C ARG A 34 9.10 -1.08 -10.38
N HIS A 35 8.16 -0.85 -11.30
CA HIS A 35 8.33 0.06 -12.42
C HIS A 35 8.68 1.49 -11.96
N LEU A 36 7.91 2.03 -11.01
CA LEU A 36 8.21 3.35 -10.45
C LEU A 36 9.56 3.39 -9.73
N ALA A 37 9.96 2.32 -9.06
CA ALA A 37 11.27 2.25 -8.42
C ALA A 37 12.42 2.28 -9.43
N GLU A 38 12.31 1.55 -10.55
CA GLU A 38 13.26 1.60 -11.66
C GLU A 38 13.34 3.02 -12.25
N LEU A 39 12.19 3.66 -12.47
CA LEU A 39 12.12 5.01 -13.03
C LEU A 39 12.78 6.07 -12.14
N TYR A 40 12.58 5.95 -10.82
CA TYR A 40 13.03 6.95 -9.86
C TYR A 40 14.30 6.57 -9.08
N GLY A 41 14.99 5.50 -9.47
CA GLY A 41 16.27 5.09 -8.88
C GLY A 41 16.14 4.58 -7.43
N ALA A 42 15.00 4.01 -7.05
CA ALA A 42 14.81 3.28 -5.81
C ALA A 42 15.10 1.78 -6.02
N ASP A 43 15.09 0.99 -4.94
CA ASP A 43 15.25 -0.46 -5.02
C ASP A 43 13.99 -1.13 -5.59
N PRO A 44 14.01 -1.69 -6.83
CA PRO A 44 12.85 -2.28 -7.47
C PRO A 44 12.35 -3.53 -6.75
N GLU A 45 13.25 -4.27 -6.08
CA GLU A 45 12.87 -5.49 -5.38
C GLU A 45 12.18 -5.17 -4.05
N LYS A 46 12.67 -4.18 -3.32
CA LYS A 46 11.97 -3.67 -2.12
C LYS A 46 10.59 -3.12 -2.50
N ALA A 47 10.50 -2.36 -3.58
CA ALA A 47 9.24 -1.78 -4.04
C ALA A 47 8.24 -2.85 -4.47
N TYR A 48 8.69 -3.86 -5.23
CA TYR A 48 7.85 -5.01 -5.58
C TYR A 48 7.30 -5.70 -4.34
N PHE A 49 8.18 -6.00 -3.38
CA PHE A 49 7.82 -6.72 -2.18
C PHE A 49 6.85 -5.94 -1.28
N ALA A 50 7.11 -4.65 -1.06
CA ALA A 50 6.21 -3.78 -0.32
C ALA A 50 4.83 -3.66 -1.01
N GLY A 51 4.82 -3.48 -2.33
CA GLY A 51 3.59 -3.45 -3.13
C GLY A 51 2.81 -4.75 -3.08
N LEU A 52 3.50 -5.90 -3.08
CA LEU A 52 2.87 -7.22 -2.96
C LEU A 52 2.13 -7.38 -1.63
N LEU A 53 2.70 -6.89 -0.54
CA LEU A 53 2.19 -7.05 0.82
C LEU A 53 1.32 -5.89 1.33
N HIS A 54 1.16 -4.79 0.56
CA HIS A 54 0.53 -3.56 1.05
C HIS A 54 -0.87 -3.77 1.65
N ASP A 55 -1.66 -4.65 1.06
CA ASP A 55 -3.05 -4.96 1.44
C ASP A 55 -3.20 -6.31 2.18
N VAL A 56 -2.11 -6.90 2.72
CA VAL A 56 -2.11 -8.25 3.35
C VAL A 56 -3.18 -8.45 4.44
N MET A 57 -3.61 -7.38 5.12
CA MET A 57 -4.66 -7.41 6.15
C MET A 57 -5.99 -6.81 5.67
N LYS A 58 -6.18 -6.60 4.35
CA LYS A 58 -7.36 -5.90 3.80
C LYS A 58 -8.68 -6.65 4.01
N ASN A 59 -8.66 -7.97 3.85
CA ASN A 59 -9.83 -8.81 4.04
C ASN A 59 -9.98 -9.35 5.47
N ALA A 60 -9.03 -9.05 6.37
CA ALA A 60 -9.15 -9.42 7.77
C ALA A 60 -10.33 -8.68 8.45
N ALA A 61 -11.01 -9.36 9.37
CA ALA A 61 -12.09 -8.75 10.13
C ALA A 61 -11.58 -7.53 10.93
N PRO A 62 -12.42 -6.49 11.15
CA PRO A 62 -12.02 -5.31 11.92
C PRO A 62 -11.45 -5.64 13.30
N GLU A 63 -11.98 -6.66 13.94
CA GLU A 63 -11.55 -7.16 15.26
C GLU A 63 -10.13 -7.74 15.18
N GLU A 64 -9.82 -8.50 14.13
CA GLU A 64 -8.49 -9.06 13.86
C GLU A 64 -7.48 -7.95 13.57
N GLN A 65 -7.85 -6.98 12.71
CA GLN A 65 -7.00 -5.81 12.45
C GLN A 65 -6.69 -5.05 13.74
N LEU A 66 -7.70 -4.80 14.60
CA LEU A 66 -7.50 -4.10 15.86
C LEU A 66 -6.66 -4.89 16.86
N GLN A 67 -6.82 -6.22 16.90
CA GLN A 67 -5.97 -7.09 17.72
C GLN A 67 -4.51 -7.03 17.29
N MET A 68 -4.24 -7.06 15.97
CA MET A 68 -2.89 -6.94 15.42
C MET A 68 -2.26 -5.59 15.78
N ILE A 69 -3.01 -4.49 15.66
CA ILE A 69 -2.57 -3.14 16.02
C ILE A 69 -2.19 -3.08 17.51
N LYS A 70 -3.05 -3.64 18.39
CA LYS A 70 -2.79 -3.70 19.83
C LYS A 70 -1.57 -4.56 20.18
N LYS A 71 -1.42 -5.72 19.53
CA LYS A 71 -0.27 -6.63 19.72
C LYS A 71 1.06 -5.94 19.40
N ALA A 72 1.05 -5.04 18.43
CA ALA A 72 2.21 -4.22 18.04
C ALA A 72 2.42 -2.97 18.91
N ASP A 73 1.58 -2.75 19.92
CA ASP A 73 1.59 -1.56 20.78
C ASP A 73 1.47 -0.23 19.99
N ILE A 74 0.73 -0.25 18.86
CA ILE A 74 0.54 0.93 18.02
C ILE A 74 -0.62 1.75 18.57
N MET A 75 -0.34 3.02 18.93
CA MET A 75 -1.35 3.97 19.36
C MET A 75 -2.01 4.63 18.15
N LEU A 76 -3.31 4.40 17.98
CA LEU A 76 -4.09 5.05 16.92
C LEU A 76 -4.36 6.52 17.28
N SER A 77 -4.18 7.42 16.31
CA SER A 77 -4.64 8.80 16.41
C SER A 77 -6.17 8.86 16.46
N PRO A 78 -6.78 10.00 16.89
CA PRO A 78 -8.24 10.14 16.91
C PRO A 78 -8.89 9.87 15.55
N SER A 79 -8.32 10.36 14.45
CA SER A 79 -8.82 10.14 13.09
C SER A 79 -8.73 8.68 12.66
N GLU A 80 -7.66 7.97 13.01
CA GLU A 80 -7.52 6.54 12.71
C GLU A 80 -8.50 5.68 13.50
N ARG A 81 -8.79 6.04 14.76
CA ARG A 81 -9.80 5.33 15.58
C ARG A 81 -11.20 5.43 14.98
N LEU A 82 -11.55 6.58 14.43
CA LEU A 82 -12.86 6.83 13.84
C LEU A 82 -13.03 6.24 12.45
N ASN A 83 -11.94 5.97 11.72
CA ASN A 83 -12.00 5.48 10.35
C ASN A 83 -11.42 4.07 10.20
N ARG A 84 -12.28 3.06 10.33
CA ARG A 84 -11.90 1.64 10.19
C ARG A 84 -11.27 1.31 8.83
N LYS A 85 -11.59 2.08 7.77
CA LYS A 85 -11.00 1.88 6.44
C LYS A 85 -9.48 2.05 6.42
N LEU A 86 -8.89 2.70 7.44
CA LEU A 86 -7.45 2.89 7.56
C LEU A 86 -6.74 1.74 8.30
N TRP A 87 -7.48 0.91 9.04
CA TRP A 87 -6.89 -0.08 9.95
C TRP A 87 -6.09 -1.15 9.22
N HIS A 88 -6.49 -1.56 8.02
CA HIS A 88 -5.78 -2.59 7.26
C HIS A 88 -4.31 -2.24 6.99
N ALA A 89 -4.00 -0.98 6.69
CA ALA A 89 -2.62 -0.53 6.45
C ALA A 89 -1.78 -0.56 7.74
N ILE A 90 -2.39 -0.15 8.86
CA ILE A 90 -1.74 -0.16 10.18
C ILE A 90 -1.52 -1.60 10.64
N ALA A 91 -2.56 -2.42 10.54
CA ALA A 91 -2.49 -3.84 10.88
C ALA A 91 -1.54 -4.61 9.95
N GLY A 92 -1.49 -4.23 8.65
CA GLY A 92 -0.57 -4.79 7.69
C GLY A 92 0.88 -4.55 8.08
N ALA A 93 1.25 -3.32 8.41
CA ALA A 93 2.60 -3.00 8.91
C ALA A 93 2.95 -3.79 10.19
N ALA A 94 2.00 -3.88 11.13
CA ALA A 94 2.16 -4.70 12.34
C ALA A 94 2.33 -6.19 12.02
N PHE A 95 1.56 -6.71 11.08
CA PHE A 95 1.63 -8.10 10.62
C PHE A 95 2.98 -8.42 9.98
N LEU A 96 3.50 -7.54 9.13
CA LEU A 96 4.83 -7.68 8.55
C LEU A 96 5.90 -7.85 9.64
N LYS A 97 5.84 -7.03 10.67
CA LYS A 97 6.83 -7.02 11.75
C LYS A 97 6.70 -8.23 12.68
N LEU A 98 5.49 -8.54 13.12
CA LEU A 98 5.24 -9.52 14.17
C LEU A 98 5.10 -10.95 13.66
N GLU A 99 4.50 -11.15 12.48
CA GLU A 99 4.22 -12.49 11.96
C GLU A 99 5.17 -12.89 10.83
N LEU A 100 5.60 -11.92 9.99
CA LEU A 100 6.55 -12.20 8.90
C LEU A 100 8.00 -11.88 9.28
N HIS A 101 8.22 -11.32 10.49
CA HIS A 101 9.55 -10.98 11.01
C HIS A 101 10.36 -10.06 10.07
N ILE A 102 9.66 -9.23 9.30
CA ILE A 102 10.30 -8.23 8.44
C ILE A 102 10.83 -7.11 9.33
N THR A 103 12.11 -6.79 9.18
CA THR A 103 12.82 -5.78 9.97
C THR A 103 13.17 -4.52 9.17
N ASP A 104 12.92 -4.53 7.85
CA ASP A 104 13.17 -3.37 6.99
C ASP A 104 12.09 -2.31 7.21
N GLU A 105 12.46 -1.24 7.93
CA GLU A 105 11.52 -0.17 8.31
C GLU A 105 11.00 0.61 7.09
N ASP A 106 11.71 0.64 5.95
CA ASP A 106 11.21 1.25 4.72
C ASP A 106 10.04 0.46 4.14
N ILE A 107 10.14 -0.88 4.13
CA ILE A 107 9.06 -1.76 3.67
C ILE A 107 7.86 -1.64 4.61
N ILE A 108 8.09 -1.70 5.93
CA ILE A 108 7.04 -1.56 6.95
C ILE A 108 6.35 -0.19 6.82
N GLY A 109 7.13 0.88 6.64
CA GLY A 109 6.64 2.24 6.44
C GLY A 109 5.81 2.37 5.16
N ALA A 110 6.27 1.78 4.06
CA ALA A 110 5.53 1.79 2.79
C ALA A 110 4.14 1.13 2.93
N VAL A 111 4.06 -0.01 3.61
CA VAL A 111 2.78 -0.67 3.92
C VAL A 111 1.95 0.17 4.90
N ARG A 112 2.56 0.77 5.93
CA ARG A 112 1.85 1.58 6.94
C ARG A 112 1.16 2.80 6.34
N TRP A 113 1.80 3.45 5.37
CA TRP A 113 1.39 4.76 4.88
C TRP A 113 0.80 4.76 3.47
N HIS A 114 0.62 3.59 2.84
CA HIS A 114 0.11 3.51 1.47
C HIS A 114 -1.30 4.10 1.29
N THR A 115 -2.12 4.16 2.34
CA THR A 115 -3.50 4.66 2.26
C THR A 115 -3.59 6.17 2.51
N THR A 116 -2.86 6.68 3.50
CA THR A 116 -3.00 8.07 3.97
C THR A 116 -1.87 8.98 3.55
N GLY A 117 -0.70 8.40 3.29
CA GLY A 117 0.54 9.16 3.29
C GLY A 117 0.88 9.69 4.70
N LYS A 118 1.96 10.43 4.77
CA LYS A 118 2.43 11.19 5.94
C LYS A 118 3.31 12.35 5.51
N ALA A 119 3.67 13.25 6.43
CA ALA A 119 4.74 14.22 6.19
C ALA A 119 6.08 13.50 6.03
N ASN A 120 6.95 14.03 5.17
CA ASN A 120 8.30 13.50 4.93
C ASN A 120 8.32 12.00 4.55
N MET A 121 7.46 11.59 3.62
CA MET A 121 7.49 10.22 3.08
C MET A 121 8.84 9.91 2.45
N THR A 122 9.36 8.69 2.72
CA THR A 122 10.51 8.16 1.98
C THR A 122 10.15 7.94 0.51
N GLN A 123 11.14 7.73 -0.34
CA GLN A 123 10.89 7.45 -1.75
C GLN A 123 10.08 6.16 -1.94
N LEU A 124 10.38 5.11 -1.17
CA LEU A 124 9.64 3.85 -1.20
C LEU A 124 8.18 4.02 -0.77
N GLU A 125 7.93 4.80 0.29
CA GLU A 125 6.56 5.12 0.73
C GLU A 125 5.75 5.84 -0.36
N LYS A 126 6.33 6.82 -1.05
CA LYS A 126 5.70 7.51 -2.18
C LYS A 126 5.41 6.57 -3.35
N ILE A 127 6.37 5.70 -3.68
CA ILE A 127 6.25 4.72 -4.77
C ILE A 127 5.09 3.76 -4.50
N VAL A 128 5.01 3.16 -3.31
CA VAL A 128 3.93 2.21 -3.00
C VAL A 128 2.57 2.90 -2.92
N TYR A 129 2.51 4.11 -2.34
CA TYR A 129 1.31 4.93 -2.35
C TYR A 129 0.80 5.18 -3.78
N LEU A 130 1.65 5.64 -4.70
CA LEU A 130 1.26 5.88 -6.09
C LEU A 130 0.95 4.58 -6.84
N ALA A 131 1.70 3.51 -6.61
CA ALA A 131 1.47 2.23 -7.26
C ALA A 131 0.06 1.68 -7.00
N ASP A 132 -0.48 1.89 -5.78
CA ASP A 132 -1.87 1.55 -5.46
C ASP A 132 -2.88 2.38 -6.28
N PHE A 133 -2.57 3.65 -6.58
CA PHE A 133 -3.43 4.50 -7.41
C PHE A 133 -3.40 4.15 -8.89
N ILE A 134 -2.27 3.66 -9.43
CA ILE A 134 -2.06 3.48 -10.88
C ILE A 134 -2.11 2.03 -11.35
N SER A 135 -2.26 1.06 -10.44
CA SER A 135 -2.29 -0.36 -10.79
C SER A 135 -3.30 -0.65 -11.91
N GLU A 136 -3.03 -1.66 -12.72
CA GLU A 136 -3.76 -1.96 -13.97
C GLU A 136 -5.27 -2.14 -13.77
N ASP A 137 -5.66 -2.68 -12.61
CA ASP A 137 -7.06 -2.91 -12.23
C ASP A 137 -7.83 -1.63 -11.85
N ARG A 138 -7.14 -0.52 -11.58
CA ARG A 138 -7.78 0.73 -11.17
C ARG A 138 -8.55 1.39 -12.31
N LYS A 139 -9.83 1.74 -12.02
CA LYS A 139 -10.78 2.33 -12.99
C LYS A 139 -11.56 3.47 -12.32
N TYR A 140 -10.90 4.56 -12.01
CA TYR A 140 -11.56 5.79 -11.54
C TYR A 140 -11.33 6.92 -12.58
N PRO A 141 -12.14 7.99 -12.59
CA PRO A 141 -12.17 8.98 -13.70
C PRO A 141 -10.81 9.53 -14.11
N ASP A 142 -9.92 9.78 -13.15
CA ASP A 142 -8.63 10.44 -13.40
C ASP A 142 -7.43 9.49 -13.42
N VAL A 143 -7.65 8.18 -13.48
CA VAL A 143 -6.57 7.18 -13.37
C VAL A 143 -5.47 7.37 -14.42
N ASP A 144 -5.86 7.66 -15.67
CA ASP A 144 -4.88 7.84 -16.76
C ASP A 144 -4.05 9.10 -16.56
N LYS A 145 -4.64 10.16 -15.99
CA LYS A 145 -3.90 11.37 -15.62
C LYS A 145 -2.89 11.11 -14.51
N VAL A 146 -3.25 10.31 -13.53
CA VAL A 146 -2.31 9.92 -12.45
C VAL A 146 -1.19 9.06 -13.00
N ARG A 147 -1.48 8.12 -13.91
CA ARG A 147 -0.47 7.31 -14.61
C ARG A 147 0.53 8.18 -15.36
N GLU A 148 0.02 9.12 -16.18
CA GLU A 148 0.87 10.07 -16.93
C GLU A 148 1.77 10.89 -15.99
N LEU A 149 1.21 11.45 -14.92
CA LEU A 149 1.96 12.24 -13.95
C LEU A 149 3.01 11.39 -13.22
N SER A 150 2.68 10.12 -12.91
CA SER A 150 3.60 9.19 -12.24
C SER A 150 4.81 8.82 -13.10
N GLU A 151 4.73 8.94 -14.42
CA GLU A 151 5.88 8.78 -15.34
C GLU A 151 6.76 10.03 -15.41
N GLN A 152 6.22 11.20 -15.07
CA GLN A 152 6.91 12.48 -15.22
C GLN A 152 7.54 13.00 -13.93
N SER A 153 6.79 12.91 -12.80
CA SER A 153 7.22 13.43 -11.51
C SER A 153 6.42 12.80 -10.37
N ILE A 154 7.13 12.15 -9.46
CA ILE A 154 6.54 11.54 -8.27
C ILE A 154 5.82 12.59 -7.40
N GLU A 155 6.40 13.79 -7.26
CA GLU A 155 5.84 14.89 -6.47
C GLU A 155 4.55 15.42 -7.11
N SER A 156 4.51 15.58 -8.42
CA SER A 156 3.32 16.03 -9.14
C SER A 156 2.19 15.03 -9.04
N ALA A 157 2.49 13.73 -9.19
CA ALA A 157 1.52 12.65 -9.03
C ALA A 157 0.99 12.58 -7.59
N MET A 158 1.88 12.68 -6.59
CA MET A 158 1.50 12.74 -5.17
C MET A 158 0.56 13.90 -4.87
N LEU A 159 0.91 15.11 -5.34
CA LEU A 159 0.08 16.29 -5.12
C LEU A 159 -1.31 16.14 -5.77
N TYR A 160 -1.34 15.58 -6.98
CA TYR A 160 -2.60 15.35 -7.68
C TYR A 160 -3.49 14.35 -6.95
N THR A 161 -2.96 13.19 -6.57
CA THR A 161 -3.69 12.14 -5.85
C THR A 161 -4.20 12.61 -4.49
N GLN A 162 -3.39 13.37 -3.75
CA GLN A 162 -3.81 13.93 -2.47
C GLN A 162 -4.95 14.94 -2.62
N ARG A 163 -4.88 15.83 -3.62
CA ARG A 163 -5.99 16.76 -3.94
C ARG A 163 -7.26 15.99 -4.34
N TYR A 164 -7.13 14.97 -5.18
CA TYR A 164 -8.24 14.12 -5.57
C TYR A 164 -8.90 13.47 -4.33
N CYS A 165 -8.11 12.87 -3.42
CA CYS A 165 -8.63 12.26 -2.19
C CYS A 165 -9.34 13.26 -1.29
N ILE A 166 -8.74 14.44 -1.06
CA ILE A 166 -9.34 15.51 -0.23
C ILE A 166 -10.67 15.98 -0.85
N SER A 167 -10.68 16.25 -2.17
CA SER A 167 -11.90 16.67 -2.86
C SER A 167 -13.01 15.64 -2.76
N LYS A 168 -12.66 14.36 -2.90
CA LYS A 168 -13.61 13.25 -2.75
C LYS A 168 -14.15 13.14 -1.33
N LEU A 169 -13.28 13.21 -0.31
CA LEU A 169 -13.71 13.17 1.08
C LEU A 169 -14.65 14.34 1.44
N LEU A 170 -14.40 15.54 0.91
CA LEU A 170 -15.28 16.69 1.11
C LEU A 170 -16.62 16.55 0.38
N ALA A 171 -16.66 15.85 -0.74
CA ALA A 171 -17.89 15.60 -1.49
C ALA A 171 -18.76 14.50 -0.87
N ASP A 172 -18.14 13.52 -0.23
CA ASP A 172 -18.83 12.37 0.38
C ASP A 172 -19.37 12.69 1.80
N GLY A 173 -18.98 13.83 2.41
CA GLY A 173 -19.46 14.31 3.72
C GLY A 173 -18.60 13.79 4.87
#